data_d7171bc17d93868d80acc7ba1bb8e72e
#
_entry.id   d7171bc17d93868d80acc7ba1bb8e72e
#
_cell.length_a   1.000
_cell.length_b   1.000
_cell.length_c   1.000
_cell.angle_alpha   90.00
_cell.angle_beta   90.00
_cell.angle_gamma   90.00
#
_symmetry.space_group_name_H-M   'P 1'
#
loop_
_entity.id
_entity.type
_entity.pdbx_description
1 polymer ?
#
loop_
_entity_poly.entity_id
_entity_poly.type
_entity_poly.pdbx_seq_one_letter_code
_entity_poly.pdbx_strand_id
1 'polypeptide(L)'
;MATFADYFTLRLGDVSVKGRRLSLKELRERHADLLDGNLDVEKCVELIRGHVTLEDGSKFDPYDLTPGQLRQVVCELILPKEGRGIADFIGLLS
;
A
#
# COMPACT_ATOMS: atom_id res chain seq x y z
N MET A 1 25.91 4.50 -2.56
CA MET A 1 24.68 5.12 -3.10
C MET A 1 23.55 4.98 -2.10
N ALA A 2 22.91 6.06 -1.75
CA ALA A 2 21.80 6.01 -0.81
C ALA A 2 20.57 5.38 -1.47
N THR A 3 19.85 4.55 -0.73
CA THR A 3 18.59 4.01 -1.19
C THR A 3 17.50 4.43 -0.23
N PHE A 4 16.35 4.83 -0.77
CA PHE A 4 15.19 5.20 0.01
C PHE A 4 14.11 4.11 0.02
N ALA A 5 14.47 2.92 -0.45
CA ALA A 5 13.55 1.80 -0.42
C ALA A 5 13.11 1.47 1.01
N ASP A 6 11.82 1.40 1.22
CA ASP A 6 11.23 1.15 2.52
C ASP A 6 10.28 -0.04 2.39
N TYR A 7 10.59 -1.11 3.09
CA TYR A 7 9.84 -2.36 3.02
C TYR A 7 9.00 -2.56 4.27
N PHE A 8 7.90 -3.28 4.13
CA PHE A 8 7.05 -3.62 5.25
C PHE A 8 6.64 -5.08 5.18
N THR A 9 6.30 -5.62 6.34
CA THR A 9 5.66 -6.92 6.48
C THR A 9 4.40 -6.72 7.32
N LEU A 10 3.29 -7.27 6.86
CA LEU A 10 2.00 -7.12 7.52
C LEU A 10 1.35 -8.47 7.66
N ARG A 11 0.90 -8.79 8.88
CA ARG A 11 0.18 -10.03 9.13
C ARG A 11 -1.32 -9.83 8.92
N LEU A 12 -1.90 -10.67 8.07
CA LEU A 12 -3.33 -10.67 7.76
C LEU A 12 -3.90 -12.04 8.12
N GLY A 13 -4.47 -12.16 9.31
CA GLY A 13 -4.95 -13.45 9.77
C GLY A 13 -3.82 -14.48 9.89
N ASP A 14 -3.91 -15.57 9.15
CA ASP A 14 -2.91 -16.63 9.14
C ASP A 14 -1.78 -16.39 8.15
N VAL A 15 -1.86 -15.33 7.37
CA VAL A 15 -0.94 -15.08 6.25
C VAL A 15 -0.20 -13.77 6.49
N SER A 16 1.08 -13.75 6.14
CA SER A 16 1.88 -12.52 6.15
C SER A 16 2.19 -12.10 4.73
N VAL A 17 2.07 -10.81 4.47
CA VAL A 17 2.41 -10.21 3.19
C VAL A 17 3.56 -9.24 3.37
N LYS A 18 4.32 -9.00 2.31
CA LYS A 18 5.41 -8.04 2.32
C LYS A 18 5.36 -7.18 1.06
N GLY A 19 5.90 -5.99 1.16
CA GLY A 19 5.94 -5.11 0.02
C GLY A 19 6.89 -3.95 0.22
N ARG A 20 7.05 -3.17 -0.83
CA ARG A 20 7.83 -1.94 -0.81
C ARG A 20 6.87 -0.75 -0.83
N ARG A 21 7.05 0.18 0.09
CA ARG A 21 6.25 1.40 0.11
C ARG A 21 6.54 2.24 -1.13
N LEU A 22 5.52 2.92 -1.59
CA LEU A 22 5.62 3.76 -2.78
C LEU A 22 6.36 5.05 -2.46
N SER A 23 7.19 5.50 -3.40
CA SER A 23 7.80 6.82 -3.31
C SER A 23 6.76 7.88 -3.69
N LEU A 24 7.04 9.13 -3.31
CA LEU A 24 6.18 10.26 -3.71
C LEU A 24 6.06 10.36 -5.23
N LYS A 25 7.16 10.09 -5.93
CA LYS A 25 7.16 10.14 -7.38
C LYS A 25 6.22 9.09 -7.98
N GLU A 26 6.28 7.87 -7.47
CA GLU A 26 5.39 6.80 -7.92
C GLU A 26 3.93 7.14 -7.66
N LEU A 27 3.63 7.67 -6.48
CA LEU A 27 2.27 8.08 -6.13
C LEU A 27 1.75 9.17 -7.08
N ARG A 28 2.58 10.17 -7.36
CA ARG A 28 2.16 11.28 -8.22
C ARG A 28 2.00 10.88 -9.67
N GLU A 29 2.89 10.05 -10.19
CA GLU A 29 2.92 9.70 -11.61
C GLU A 29 1.95 8.58 -11.97
N ARG A 30 1.76 7.62 -11.08
CA ARG A 30 1.00 6.41 -11.40
C ARG A 30 -0.28 6.26 -10.59
N HIS A 31 -0.34 6.85 -9.42
CA HIS A 31 -1.42 6.62 -8.48
C HIS A 31 -1.99 7.93 -7.92
N ALA A 32 -2.02 8.95 -8.75
CA ALA A 32 -2.54 10.26 -8.36
C ALA A 32 -3.97 10.20 -7.81
N ASP A 33 -4.76 9.26 -8.32
CA ASP A 33 -6.14 9.06 -7.86
C ASP A 33 -6.22 8.71 -6.38
N LEU A 34 -5.22 7.99 -5.87
CA LEU A 34 -5.17 7.64 -4.46
C LEU A 34 -4.93 8.87 -3.58
N LEU A 35 -4.17 9.83 -4.10
CA LEU A 35 -3.90 11.07 -3.38
C LEU A 35 -5.16 11.94 -3.33
N ASP A 36 -6.03 11.82 -4.29
CA ASP A 36 -7.30 12.55 -4.32
C ASP A 36 -8.39 11.89 -3.45
N GLY A 37 -8.04 10.83 -2.75
CA GLY A 37 -8.98 10.13 -1.90
C GLY A 37 -9.90 9.16 -2.65
N ASN A 38 -9.63 8.92 -3.90
CA ASN A 38 -10.45 8.06 -4.75
C ASN A 38 -10.00 6.61 -4.64
N LEU A 39 -10.39 5.96 -3.54
CA LEU A 39 -9.99 4.57 -3.23
C LEU A 39 -10.99 3.59 -3.86
N ASP A 40 -10.89 3.44 -5.16
CA ASP A 40 -11.63 2.41 -5.88
C ASP A 40 -11.00 1.05 -5.60
N VAL A 41 -11.83 0.04 -5.34
CA VAL A 41 -11.37 -1.32 -5.05
C VAL A 41 -10.47 -1.86 -6.16
N GLU A 42 -10.84 -1.65 -7.41
CA GLU A 42 -10.06 -2.14 -8.54
C GLU A 42 -8.67 -1.51 -8.59
N LYS A 43 -8.57 -0.22 -8.31
CA LYS A 43 -7.28 0.47 -8.27
C LYS A 43 -6.43 -0.03 -7.11
N CYS A 44 -7.04 -0.27 -5.97
CA CYS A 44 -6.33 -0.85 -4.82
C CYS A 44 -5.81 -2.25 -5.14
N VAL A 45 -6.60 -3.06 -5.80
CA VAL A 45 -6.21 -4.42 -6.20
C VAL A 45 -5.02 -4.38 -7.16
N GLU A 46 -5.05 -3.49 -8.15
CA GLU A 46 -3.93 -3.33 -9.08
C GLU A 46 -2.66 -2.88 -8.38
N LEU A 47 -2.80 -1.95 -7.45
CA LEU A 47 -1.68 -1.46 -6.66
C LEU A 47 -1.02 -2.58 -5.87
N ILE A 48 -1.83 -3.39 -5.20
CA ILE A 48 -1.33 -4.51 -4.40
C ILE A 48 -0.66 -5.55 -5.30
N ARG A 49 -1.25 -5.88 -6.43
CA ARG A 49 -0.64 -6.85 -7.36
C ARG A 49 0.74 -6.43 -7.82
N GLY A 50 0.96 -5.15 -8.00
CA GLY A 50 2.23 -4.64 -8.47
C GLY A 50 3.30 -4.51 -7.40
N HIS A 51 2.94 -4.48 -6.13
CA HIS A 51 3.85 -4.08 -5.07
C HIS A 51 3.91 -5.00 -3.87
N VAL A 52 3.00 -5.96 -3.74
CA VAL A 52 2.89 -6.80 -2.55
C VAL A 52 2.88 -8.27 -2.93
N THR A 53 3.59 -9.09 -2.17
CA THR A 53 3.61 -10.54 -2.31
C THR A 53 3.40 -11.17 -0.95
N LEU A 54 3.19 -12.49 -0.92
CA LEU A 54 3.27 -13.25 0.32
C LEU A 54 4.70 -13.18 0.87
N GLU A 55 4.87 -13.51 2.14
CA GLU A 55 6.16 -13.44 2.79
C GLU A 55 7.23 -14.28 2.10
N ASP A 56 6.84 -15.39 1.48
CA ASP A 56 7.75 -16.26 0.73
C ASP A 56 8.04 -15.77 -0.70
N GLY A 57 7.45 -14.66 -1.10
CA GLY A 57 7.62 -14.09 -2.44
C GLY A 57 6.57 -14.54 -3.45
N SER A 58 5.68 -15.46 -3.08
CA SER A 58 4.61 -15.92 -3.97
C SER A 58 3.56 -14.84 -4.18
N LYS A 59 2.93 -14.85 -5.33
CA LYS A 59 1.81 -13.95 -5.62
C LYS A 59 0.52 -14.50 -5.02
N PHE A 60 -0.37 -13.60 -4.67
CA PHE A 60 -1.69 -13.96 -4.17
C PHE A 60 -2.74 -13.09 -4.87
N ASP A 61 -4.01 -13.49 -4.77
CA ASP A 61 -5.10 -12.72 -5.36
C ASP A 61 -5.61 -11.70 -4.32
N PRO A 62 -5.45 -10.39 -4.57
CA PRO A 62 -5.95 -9.38 -3.63
C PRO A 62 -7.45 -9.44 -3.38
N TYR A 63 -8.23 -10.05 -4.28
CA TYR A 63 -9.67 -10.23 -4.07
C TYR A 63 -9.98 -11.21 -2.96
N ASP A 64 -9.01 -12.01 -2.52
CA ASP A 64 -9.18 -12.88 -1.36
C ASP A 64 -9.13 -12.13 -0.03
N LEU A 65 -8.68 -10.89 -0.06
CA LEU A 65 -8.62 -10.06 1.14
C LEU A 65 -10.01 -9.52 1.50
N THR A 66 -10.26 -9.39 2.79
CA THR A 66 -11.44 -8.64 3.24
C THR A 66 -11.24 -7.16 2.93
N PRO A 67 -12.33 -6.36 2.87
CA PRO A 67 -12.19 -4.91 2.66
C PRO A 67 -11.27 -4.23 3.70
N GLY A 68 -11.35 -4.67 4.96
CA GLY A 68 -10.48 -4.14 5.99
C GLY A 68 -9.01 -4.47 5.77
N GLN A 69 -8.73 -5.70 5.35
CA GLN A 69 -7.37 -6.14 5.03
C GLN A 69 -6.83 -5.39 3.81
N LEU A 70 -7.64 -5.23 2.78
CA LEU A 70 -7.26 -4.47 1.60
C LEU A 70 -6.84 -3.06 1.99
N ARG A 71 -7.65 -2.41 2.82
CA ARG A 71 -7.37 -1.07 3.31
C ARG A 71 -6.06 -1.01 4.10
N GLN A 72 -5.83 -1.99 4.98
CA GLN A 72 -4.60 -2.06 5.76
C GLN A 72 -3.37 -2.14 4.87
N VAL A 73 -3.41 -2.99 3.84
CA VAL A 73 -2.28 -3.14 2.92
C VAL A 73 -2.04 -1.85 2.15
N VAL A 74 -3.09 -1.23 1.64
CA VAL A 74 -2.97 0.03 0.90
C VAL A 74 -2.39 1.12 1.81
N CYS A 75 -2.85 1.20 3.05
CA CYS A 75 -2.31 2.17 4.00
C CYS A 75 -0.82 1.95 4.25
N GLU A 76 -0.38 0.70 4.39
CA GLU A 76 1.05 0.39 4.57
C GLU A 76 1.87 0.77 3.34
N LEU A 77 1.31 0.64 2.14
CA LEU A 77 2.00 1.03 0.91
C LEU A 77 2.20 2.53 0.80
N ILE A 78 1.29 3.31 1.33
CA ILE A 78 1.26 4.76 1.15
C ILE A 78 1.78 5.51 2.37
N LEU A 79 1.47 5.03 3.58
CA LEU A 79 1.69 5.77 4.82
C LEU A 79 2.87 5.23 5.61
N PRO A 80 3.56 6.10 6.34
CA PRO A 80 4.59 5.63 7.27
C PRO A 80 3.97 4.81 8.39
N LYS A 81 4.79 3.91 8.94
CA LYS A 81 4.38 2.90 9.91
C LYS A 81 3.87 3.45 11.25
N GLU A 82 4.03 4.72 11.50
CA GLU A 82 3.76 5.33 12.80
C GLU A 82 2.37 5.93 12.92
N GLY A 83 1.37 5.26 12.37
CA GLY A 83 -0.01 5.46 12.77
C GLY A 83 -0.68 6.77 12.39
N ARG A 84 -0.16 7.52 11.46
CA ARG A 84 -0.87 8.70 10.98
C ARG A 84 -1.95 8.29 10.00
N GLY A 85 -3.12 8.90 10.13
CA GLY A 85 -4.22 8.62 9.22
C GLY A 85 -3.99 9.17 7.82
N ILE A 86 -4.76 8.67 6.88
CA ILE A 86 -4.72 9.16 5.49
C ILE A 86 -4.97 10.67 5.43
N ALA A 87 -5.86 11.18 6.28
CA ALA A 87 -6.16 12.61 6.32
C ALA A 87 -4.93 13.45 6.66
N ASP A 88 -4.10 12.98 7.60
CA ASP A 88 -2.87 13.66 7.96
C ASP A 88 -1.86 13.65 6.82
N PHE A 89 -1.76 12.53 6.13
CA PHE A 89 -0.89 12.40 4.97
C PHE A 89 -1.30 13.35 3.86
N ILE A 90 -2.59 13.40 3.54
CA ILE A 90 -3.12 14.32 2.54
C ILE A 90 -2.87 15.77 2.95
N GLY A 91 -3.04 16.07 4.23
CA GLY A 91 -2.76 17.39 4.77
C GLY A 91 -1.31 17.82 4.58
N LEU A 92 -0.37 16.90 4.69
CA LEU A 92 1.05 17.19 4.46
C LEU A 92 1.36 17.47 3.00
N LEU A 93 0.57 16.93 2.08
CA LEU A 93 0.78 17.09 0.65
C LEU A 93 0.01 18.27 0.04
N SER A 94 -0.95 18.80 0.76
CA SER A 94 -1.77 19.90 0.25
C SER A 94 -1.21 21.31 0.51
#